data_e319b0b297e262b23be1a88c491c182d
#
_entry.id   e319b0b297e262b23be1a88c491c182d
#
_cell.length_a   1.000
_cell.length_b   1.000
_cell.length_c   1.000
_cell.angle_alpha   90.00
_cell.angle_beta   90.00
_cell.angle_gamma   90.00
#
_symmetry.space_group_name_H-M   'P 1'
#
loop_
_entity.id
_entity.type
_entity.pdbx_description
1 polymer ?
#
loop_
_entity_poly.entity_id
_entity_poly.type
_entity_poly.pdbx_seq_one_letter_code
_entity_poly.pdbx_strand_id
1 'polypeptide(L)'
;MLDTYLAKRSATARSANPNRASWEEYALELAYAAASRSEDPYMKVGACVLRKDMSVAAVGYNGAPSGVDIDWSDRNERRKRVIHAELNALRYVRPDEGHLLACTLLPCSSCVQAIAAHNIKTII
;
A
#
# COMPACT_ATOMS: atom_id res chain seq x y z
N MET A 1 -37.61 9.40 3.82
CA MET A 1 -36.66 8.28 4.09
C MET A 1 -35.23 8.70 3.89
N LEU A 2 -34.88 9.35 2.78
CA LEU A 2 -33.54 9.86 2.54
C LEU A 2 -33.10 10.90 3.57
N ASP A 3 -33.99 11.81 3.92
CA ASP A 3 -33.72 12.85 4.93
C ASP A 3 -33.37 12.23 6.29
N THR A 4 -34.11 11.18 6.69
CA THR A 4 -33.84 10.49 7.94
C THR A 4 -32.49 9.80 7.90
N TYR A 5 -32.14 9.20 6.79
CA TYR A 5 -30.84 8.56 6.61
C TYR A 5 -29.71 9.59 6.72
N LEU A 6 -29.83 10.72 6.04
CA LEU A 6 -28.81 11.77 6.07
C LEU A 6 -28.67 12.40 7.46
N ALA A 7 -29.77 12.56 8.19
CA ALA A 7 -29.72 13.11 9.54
C ALA A 7 -28.94 12.22 10.52
N LYS A 8 -28.85 10.92 10.26
CA LYS A 8 -28.08 10.00 11.08
C LYS A 8 -26.57 10.03 10.80
N ARG A 9 -26.16 10.69 9.72
CA ARG A 9 -24.75 10.81 9.35
C ARG A 9 -24.11 12.01 10.06
N SER A 10 -24.13 12.00 11.38
CA SER A 10 -23.52 13.07 12.16
C SER A 10 -22.03 12.77 12.44
N ALA A 11 -21.26 13.83 12.72
CA ALA A 11 -19.85 13.71 13.08
C ALA A 11 -19.65 12.87 14.36
N THR A 12 -20.60 12.92 15.30
CA THR A 12 -20.52 12.16 16.55
C THR A 12 -20.61 10.65 16.32
N ALA A 13 -21.31 10.20 15.29
CA ALA A 13 -21.39 8.77 14.97
C ALA A 13 -20.05 8.18 14.57
N ARG A 14 -19.10 8.98 14.05
CA ARG A 14 -17.79 8.54 13.61
C ARG A 14 -16.89 8.09 14.75
N SER A 15 -17.05 8.65 15.93
CA SER A 15 -16.25 8.35 17.09
C SER A 15 -16.88 7.29 18.01
N ALA A 16 -18.00 6.70 17.57
CA ALA A 16 -18.77 5.78 18.41
C ALA A 16 -18.08 4.46 18.69
N ASN A 17 -17.09 4.05 17.89
CA ASN A 17 -16.38 2.79 18.08
C ASN A 17 -14.88 3.02 18.29
N PRO A 18 -14.41 3.07 19.56
CA PRO A 18 -13.00 3.28 19.83
C PRO A 18 -12.11 2.09 19.50
N ASN A 19 -12.71 0.92 19.24
CA ASN A 19 -11.95 -0.32 18.97
C ASN A 19 -11.66 -0.57 17.50
N ARG A 20 -12.17 0.26 16.62
CA ARG A 20 -11.84 0.09 15.20
C ARG A 20 -10.42 0.54 14.91
N ALA A 21 -9.80 -0.07 13.91
CA ALA A 21 -8.45 0.28 13.49
C ALA A 21 -8.37 1.74 13.04
N SER A 22 -7.25 2.40 13.32
CA SER A 22 -6.95 3.70 12.71
C SER A 22 -6.73 3.52 11.20
N TRP A 23 -6.72 4.61 10.44
CA TRP A 23 -6.43 4.54 9.02
C TRP A 23 -5.02 4.00 8.75
N GLU A 24 -4.04 4.38 9.58
CA GLU A 24 -2.67 3.88 9.48
C GLU A 24 -2.60 2.38 9.75
N GLU A 25 -3.25 1.90 10.81
CA GLU A 25 -3.32 0.47 11.12
C GLU A 25 -4.02 -0.31 10.02
N TYR A 26 -5.12 0.22 9.50
CA TYR A 26 -5.86 -0.39 8.39
C TYR A 26 -4.99 -0.51 7.14
N ALA A 27 -4.30 0.58 6.77
CA ALA A 27 -3.41 0.57 5.61
C ALA A 27 -2.28 -0.45 5.78
N LEU A 28 -1.71 -0.54 6.97
CA LEU A 28 -0.64 -1.49 7.26
C LEU A 28 -1.14 -2.94 7.21
N GLU A 29 -2.33 -3.20 7.73
CA GLU A 29 -2.95 -4.54 7.62
C GLU A 29 -3.16 -4.94 6.17
N LEU A 30 -3.61 -4.01 5.32
CA LEU A 30 -3.76 -4.26 3.89
C LEU A 30 -2.40 -4.53 3.23
N ALA A 31 -1.37 -3.82 3.65
CA ALA A 31 -0.01 -4.06 3.17
C ALA A 31 0.47 -5.48 3.55
N TYR A 32 0.21 -5.93 4.76
CA TYR A 32 0.52 -7.31 5.17
C TYR A 32 -0.29 -8.34 4.39
N ALA A 33 -1.56 -8.06 4.14
CA ALA A 33 -2.38 -8.93 3.30
C ALA A 33 -1.79 -9.04 1.88
N ALA A 34 -1.36 -7.91 1.31
CA ALA A 34 -0.71 -7.90 0.00
C ALA A 34 0.60 -8.71 0.03
N ALA A 35 1.40 -8.56 1.09
CA ALA A 35 2.66 -9.29 1.24
C ALA A 35 2.45 -10.80 1.17
N SER A 36 1.31 -11.31 1.64
CA SER A 36 1.02 -12.75 1.63
C SER A 36 0.97 -13.34 0.21
N ARG A 37 0.81 -12.50 -0.80
CA ARG A 37 0.80 -12.92 -2.21
C ARG A 37 2.20 -12.96 -2.82
N SER A 38 3.22 -12.46 -2.17
CA SER A 38 4.57 -12.48 -2.72
C SER A 38 5.08 -13.91 -2.87
N GLU A 39 5.68 -14.19 -4.01
CA GLU A 39 6.32 -15.48 -4.29
C GLU A 39 7.77 -15.54 -3.79
N ASP A 40 8.30 -14.43 -3.27
CA ASP A 40 9.67 -14.36 -2.77
C ASP A 40 9.83 -15.30 -1.56
N PRO A 41 10.69 -16.32 -1.64
CA PRO A 41 10.85 -17.27 -0.53
C PRO A 41 11.66 -16.70 0.65
N TYR A 42 12.31 -15.56 0.48
CA TYR A 42 13.19 -14.97 1.51
C TYR A 42 12.55 -13.82 2.25
N MET A 43 11.86 -12.93 1.54
CA MET A 43 11.27 -11.74 2.16
C MET A 43 10.01 -11.35 1.41
N LYS A 44 8.86 -11.44 2.08
CA LYS A 44 7.58 -11.01 1.54
C LYS A 44 7.27 -9.61 2.03
N VAL A 45 7.15 -8.68 1.09
CA VAL A 45 6.90 -7.27 1.37
C VAL A 45 5.60 -6.85 0.71
N GLY A 46 4.82 -6.05 1.42
CA GLY A 46 3.58 -5.48 0.89
C GLY A 46 3.52 -3.99 1.11
N ALA A 47 2.75 -3.33 0.26
CA ALA A 47 2.49 -1.90 0.34
C ALA A 47 1.02 -1.61 0.05
N CYS A 48 0.51 -0.53 0.64
CA CYS A 48 -0.84 -0.05 0.43
C CYS A 48 -0.82 1.47 0.32
N VAL A 49 -1.52 2.00 -0.67
CA VAL A 49 -1.67 3.45 -0.86
C VAL A 49 -3.12 3.83 -0.59
N LEU A 50 -3.33 4.78 0.32
CA LEU A 50 -4.63 5.40 0.54
C LEU A 50 -4.68 6.77 -0.11
N ARG A 51 -5.85 7.13 -0.63
CA ARG A 51 -6.14 8.48 -1.14
C ARG A 51 -6.41 9.45 0.02
N LYS A 52 -6.57 10.72 -0.30
CA LYS A 52 -6.89 11.76 0.69
C LYS A 52 -8.20 11.49 1.45
N ASP A 53 -9.15 10.85 0.80
CA ASP A 53 -10.41 10.45 1.43
C ASP A 53 -10.31 9.11 2.18
N MET A 54 -9.09 8.57 2.28
CA MET A 54 -8.78 7.29 2.91
C MET A 54 -9.33 6.06 2.19
N SER A 55 -9.79 6.21 0.95
CA SER A 55 -10.08 5.05 0.11
C SER A 55 -8.79 4.40 -0.37
N VAL A 56 -8.84 3.12 -0.66
CA VAL A 56 -7.67 2.36 -1.13
C VAL A 56 -7.43 2.67 -2.61
N ALA A 57 -6.28 3.27 -2.92
CA ALA A 57 -5.87 3.50 -4.30
C ALA A 57 -5.27 2.26 -4.92
N ALA A 58 -4.38 1.58 -4.19
CA ALA A 58 -3.71 0.38 -4.68
C ALA A 58 -3.05 -0.38 -3.53
N VAL A 59 -2.83 -1.66 -3.77
CA VAL A 59 -1.93 -2.49 -2.97
C VAL A 59 -0.91 -3.11 -3.91
N GLY A 60 0.25 -3.47 -3.37
CA GLY A 60 1.30 -4.13 -4.14
C GLY A 60 2.13 -5.03 -3.26
N TYR A 61 2.79 -5.97 -3.86
CA TYR A 61 3.76 -6.84 -3.18
C TYR A 61 4.98 -7.02 -4.07
N ASN A 62 6.10 -7.41 -3.47
CA ASN A 62 7.34 -7.60 -4.22
C ASN A 62 7.28 -8.86 -5.05
N GLY A 63 7.78 -8.79 -6.28
CA GLY A 63 7.79 -9.95 -7.17
C GLY A 63 8.26 -9.61 -8.57
N ALA A 64 8.30 -10.64 -9.41
CA ALA A 64 8.64 -10.50 -10.81
C ALA A 64 7.52 -9.81 -11.58
N PRO A 65 7.85 -9.09 -12.67
CA PRO A 65 6.83 -8.68 -13.63
C PRO A 65 6.07 -9.90 -14.16
N SER A 66 4.81 -9.69 -14.51
CA SER A 66 3.97 -10.77 -15.06
C SER A 66 4.64 -11.42 -16.26
N GLY A 67 4.72 -12.75 -16.25
CA GLY A 67 5.34 -13.53 -17.33
C GLY A 67 6.86 -13.59 -17.29
N VAL A 68 7.50 -13.00 -16.31
CA VAL A 68 8.96 -13.06 -16.13
C VAL A 68 9.28 -14.04 -15.03
N ASP A 69 10.07 -15.06 -15.35
CA ASP A 69 10.56 -16.02 -14.38
C ASP A 69 11.84 -15.50 -13.71
N ILE A 70 11.97 -15.82 -12.43
CA ILE A 70 13.15 -15.47 -11.64
C ILE A 70 13.75 -16.74 -11.07
N ASP A 71 15.07 -16.87 -11.19
CA ASP A 71 15.80 -17.87 -10.40
C ASP A 71 15.98 -17.30 -8.99
N TRP A 72 15.12 -17.70 -8.07
CA TRP A 72 15.13 -17.21 -6.69
C TRP A 72 16.39 -17.59 -5.93
N SER A 73 17.15 -18.57 -6.38
CA SER A 73 18.42 -18.93 -5.77
C SER A 73 19.54 -17.97 -6.16
N ASP A 74 19.39 -17.22 -7.24
CA ASP A 74 20.39 -16.28 -7.74
C ASP A 74 20.10 -14.87 -7.21
N ARG A 75 20.95 -14.42 -6.27
CA ARG A 75 20.81 -13.09 -5.67
C ARG A 75 20.89 -11.95 -6.69
N ASN A 76 21.77 -12.08 -7.69
CA ASN A 76 21.92 -11.04 -8.71
C ASN A 76 20.68 -10.96 -9.59
N GLU A 77 20.08 -12.09 -9.93
CA GLU A 77 18.85 -12.13 -10.70
C GLU A 77 17.69 -11.53 -9.91
N ARG A 78 17.58 -11.85 -8.62
CA ARG A 78 16.55 -11.23 -7.77
C ARG A 78 16.69 -9.71 -7.75
N ARG A 79 17.90 -9.20 -7.56
CA ARG A 79 18.14 -7.74 -7.53
C ARG A 79 17.77 -7.03 -8.82
N LYS A 80 17.94 -7.69 -9.96
CA LYS A 80 17.67 -7.10 -11.28
C LYS A 80 16.20 -7.18 -11.67
N ARG A 81 15.47 -8.21 -11.26
CA ARG A 81 14.17 -8.54 -11.82
C ARG A 81 13.02 -8.38 -10.85
N VAL A 82 13.27 -8.39 -9.54
CA VAL A 82 12.20 -8.19 -8.55
C VAL A 82 11.83 -6.73 -8.47
N ILE A 83 10.56 -6.44 -8.66
CA ILE A 83 10.00 -5.10 -8.44
C ILE A 83 9.59 -4.99 -7.00
N HIS A 84 9.98 -3.91 -6.33
CA HIS A 84 9.61 -3.67 -4.94
C HIS A 84 8.12 -3.45 -4.78
N ALA A 85 7.58 -3.79 -3.61
CA ALA A 85 6.15 -3.69 -3.32
C ALA A 85 5.61 -2.28 -3.53
N GLU A 86 6.36 -1.26 -3.11
CA GLU A 86 5.98 0.14 -3.26
C GLU A 86 5.80 0.52 -4.73
N LEU A 87 6.74 0.11 -5.59
CA LEU A 87 6.67 0.40 -7.02
C LEU A 87 5.51 -0.36 -7.67
N ASN A 88 5.26 -1.60 -7.25
CA ASN A 88 4.11 -2.36 -7.75
C ASN A 88 2.79 -1.71 -7.36
N ALA A 89 2.69 -1.12 -6.17
CA ALA A 89 1.51 -0.35 -5.77
C ALA A 89 1.39 0.95 -6.57
N LEU A 90 2.48 1.70 -6.68
CA LEU A 90 2.49 3.03 -7.33
C LEU A 90 2.14 2.97 -8.81
N ARG A 91 2.41 1.86 -9.49
CA ARG A 91 2.07 1.73 -10.93
C ARG A 91 0.58 1.87 -11.24
N TYR A 92 -0.28 1.74 -10.22
CA TYR A 92 -1.73 1.89 -10.37
C TYR A 92 -2.24 3.20 -9.77
N VAL A 93 -1.33 4.09 -9.36
CA VAL A 93 -1.66 5.35 -8.70
C VAL A 93 -1.15 6.50 -9.54
N ARG A 94 -2.01 7.47 -9.83
CA ARG A 94 -1.61 8.69 -10.54
C ARG A 94 -0.82 9.60 -9.60
N PRO A 95 0.07 10.43 -10.14
CA PRO A 95 0.66 11.51 -9.34
C PRO A 95 -0.43 12.34 -8.68
N ASP A 96 -0.21 12.77 -7.44
CA ASP A 96 -1.15 13.55 -6.63
C ASP A 96 -2.40 12.81 -6.14
N GLU A 97 -2.63 11.58 -6.57
CA GLU A 97 -3.79 10.79 -6.15
C GLU A 97 -3.60 10.20 -4.75
N GLY A 98 -2.40 9.72 -4.45
CA GLY A 98 -2.10 9.09 -3.17
C GLY A 98 -1.83 10.10 -2.07
N HIS A 99 -2.17 9.74 -0.84
CA HIS A 99 -1.96 10.56 0.34
C HIS A 99 -1.02 9.89 1.34
N LEU A 100 -1.23 8.60 1.59
CA LEU A 100 -0.48 7.81 2.56
C LEU A 100 -0.07 6.49 1.92
N LEU A 101 1.19 6.09 2.16
CA LEU A 101 1.67 4.77 1.78
C LEU A 101 2.14 4.02 3.01
N ALA A 102 1.57 2.85 3.24
CA ALA A 102 2.01 1.90 4.26
C ALA A 102 2.84 0.81 3.61
N CYS A 103 3.94 0.43 4.26
CA CYS A 103 4.80 -0.62 3.78
C CYS A 103 5.24 -1.51 4.93
N THR A 104 5.30 -2.82 4.71
CA THR A 104 5.66 -3.77 5.77
C THR A 104 7.15 -3.81 6.06
N LEU A 105 7.96 -3.21 5.18
CA LEU A 105 9.40 -3.08 5.34
C LEU A 105 9.79 -1.65 4.98
N LEU A 106 10.78 -1.09 5.66
CA LEU A 106 11.25 0.27 5.40
C LEU A 106 11.67 0.41 3.93
N PRO A 107 11.09 1.39 3.19
CA PRO A 107 11.43 1.57 1.78
C PRO A 107 12.91 1.95 1.58
N CYS A 108 13.50 1.43 0.50
CA CYS A 108 14.84 1.86 0.10
C CYS A 108 14.81 3.29 -0.46
N SER A 109 15.99 3.89 -0.64
CA SER A 109 16.07 5.27 -1.11
C SER A 109 15.42 5.50 -2.48
N SER A 110 15.53 4.55 -3.40
CA SER A 110 14.88 4.64 -4.71
C SER A 110 13.35 4.63 -4.59
N CYS A 111 12.81 3.80 -3.71
CA CYS A 111 11.37 3.76 -3.47
C CYS A 111 10.88 5.04 -2.80
N VAL A 112 11.64 5.58 -1.83
CA VAL A 112 11.29 6.86 -1.20
C VAL A 112 11.24 7.97 -2.24
N GLN A 113 12.19 8.02 -3.16
CA GLN A 113 12.18 9.00 -4.24
C GLN A 113 10.93 8.89 -5.12
N ALA A 114 10.55 7.66 -5.49
CA ALA A 114 9.35 7.42 -6.29
C ALA A 114 8.07 7.82 -5.55
N ILE A 115 7.98 7.48 -4.26
CA ILE A 115 6.85 7.84 -3.40
C ILE A 115 6.73 9.36 -3.31
N ALA A 116 7.84 10.05 -3.07
CA ALA A 116 7.87 11.51 -3.00
C ALA A 116 7.49 12.15 -4.34
N ALA A 117 7.93 11.58 -5.46
CA ALA A 117 7.60 12.07 -6.79
C ALA A 117 6.10 11.95 -7.09
N HIS A 118 5.40 11.02 -6.46
CA HIS A 118 3.94 10.90 -6.53
C HIS A 118 3.20 11.87 -5.60
N ASN A 119 3.93 12.72 -4.87
CA ASN A 119 3.37 13.66 -3.89
C ASN A 119 2.62 13.00 -2.75
N ILE A 120 3.03 11.80 -2.37
CA ILE A 120 2.51 11.12 -1.17
C ILE A 120 3.17 11.75 0.05
N LYS A 121 2.35 12.21 1.01
CA LYS A 121 2.80 13.01 2.14
C LYS A 121 3.30 12.19 3.31
N THR A 122 2.81 10.97 3.47
CA THR A 122 3.06 10.16 4.66
C THR A 122 3.46 8.75 4.26
N ILE A 123 4.54 8.27 4.87
CA ILE A 123 4.98 6.87 4.77
C ILE A 123 4.96 6.27 6.18
N ILE A 124 4.35 5.12 6.32
CA ILE A 124 4.31 4.39 7.59
C ILE A 124 4.75 2.94 7.45
#